data_88b980075a8105eaa99a7436f35bbfe5
#
_entry.id   88b980075a8105eaa99a7436f35bbfe5
#
_cell.length_a   1.000
_cell.length_b   1.000
_cell.length_c   1.000
_cell.angle_alpha   90.00
_cell.angle_beta   90.00
_cell.angle_gamma   90.00
#
_symmetry.space_group_name_H-M   'P 1'
#
loop_
_entity.id
_entity.type
_entity.pdbx_description
1 polymer ?
#
loop_
_entity_poly.entity_id
_entity_poly.type
_entity_poly.pdbx_seq_one_letter_code
_entity_poly.pdbx_strand_id
1 'polypeptide(L)'
;MADGRLTRYQLRTNFVAVHKDVYVPRGTRPTAIVRAKAAWLRSRRQGVLAGFSAAALHGTRYIDAALPANIIGSPCRATRGIVVWEDCPDADEICRIGELRLTTPTRTAVDLARRYPEDVAVAAIDALARATRLTVADIEFAAQRHPGQRGIRQARKSIALVDPKAESPRETALRLLIVRAGFPQPESQHPVCNEYGVLIGIVDFAWAKLKIAVEYEGRHHSDPEQVRKDIARIEEMIEMGWLVIRVTSRDPAGVVLRRIAHAWASRGAIDVNVNLRVDPTETMWRSAS
;
A
#
# COMPACT_ATOMS: atom_id res chain seq x y z
N MET A 1 -20.21 16.49 23.90
CA MET A 1 -21.44 16.82 24.69
C MET A 1 -21.41 18.26 25.24
N ALA A 2 -20.63 19.13 24.63
CA ALA A 2 -20.55 20.53 25.09
C ALA A 2 -21.89 21.29 25.04
N ASP A 3 -22.84 20.87 24.21
CA ASP A 3 -24.09 21.60 24.01
C ASP A 3 -25.34 20.94 24.67
N GLY A 4 -25.16 20.00 25.58
CA GLY A 4 -26.28 19.38 26.32
C GLY A 4 -27.35 18.65 25.49
N ARG A 5 -27.07 18.37 24.22
CA ARG A 5 -28.07 17.83 23.26
C ARG A 5 -28.37 16.35 23.39
N LEU A 6 -27.57 15.59 24.16
CA LEU A 6 -27.74 14.16 24.35
C LEU A 6 -27.79 13.78 25.84
N THR A 7 -28.81 12.97 26.19
CA THR A 7 -28.88 12.36 27.53
C THR A 7 -27.95 11.16 27.63
N ARG A 8 -27.60 10.74 28.85
CA ARG A 8 -26.81 9.50 29.07
C ARG A 8 -27.52 8.26 28.53
N TYR A 9 -28.82 8.23 28.57
CA TYR A 9 -29.67 7.16 28.01
C TYR A 9 -29.49 7.10 26.49
N GLN A 10 -29.72 8.21 25.80
CA GLN A 10 -29.54 8.31 24.34
C GLN A 10 -28.13 7.94 23.89
N LEU A 11 -27.10 8.34 24.66
CA LEU A 11 -25.73 7.99 24.34
C LEU A 11 -25.50 6.47 24.41
N ARG A 12 -26.02 5.78 25.42
CA ARG A 12 -25.87 4.32 25.55
C ARG A 12 -26.67 3.55 24.50
N THR A 13 -27.84 4.04 24.16
CA THR A 13 -28.76 3.35 23.23
C THR A 13 -28.34 3.52 21.78
N ASN A 14 -27.96 4.74 21.37
CA ASN A 14 -27.78 5.09 19.98
C ASN A 14 -26.32 5.17 19.52
N PHE A 15 -25.36 5.09 20.44
CA PHE A 15 -23.95 5.28 20.14
C PHE A 15 -23.08 4.15 20.70
N VAL A 16 -21.91 3.98 20.10
CA VAL A 16 -20.85 3.04 20.54
C VAL A 16 -19.55 3.82 20.73
N ALA A 17 -18.85 3.57 21.85
CA ALA A 17 -17.56 4.19 22.09
C ALA A 17 -16.50 3.60 21.14
N VAL A 18 -15.83 4.46 20.39
CA VAL A 18 -14.61 4.10 19.61
C VAL A 18 -13.37 4.23 20.52
N HIS A 19 -13.33 5.30 21.30
CA HIS A 19 -12.33 5.54 22.33
C HIS A 19 -13.02 6.13 23.56
N LYS A 20 -12.32 6.23 24.67
CA LYS A 20 -12.84 6.91 25.87
C LYS A 20 -13.30 8.31 25.52
N ASP A 21 -14.53 8.63 25.82
CA ASP A 21 -15.22 9.91 25.58
C ASP A 21 -15.43 10.29 24.10
N VAL A 22 -15.20 9.34 23.17
CA VAL A 22 -15.44 9.52 21.74
C VAL A 22 -16.36 8.42 21.22
N TYR A 23 -17.48 8.82 20.66
CA TYR A 23 -18.57 7.94 20.27
C TYR A 23 -18.92 8.12 18.80
N VAL A 24 -19.43 7.05 18.18
CA VAL A 24 -20.03 7.06 16.85
C VAL A 24 -21.45 6.48 16.92
N PRO A 25 -22.35 6.81 16.00
CA PRO A 25 -23.66 6.19 15.93
C PRO A 25 -23.55 4.66 15.89
N ARG A 26 -24.48 3.97 16.55
CA ARG A 26 -24.56 2.50 16.52
C ARG A 26 -24.81 2.06 15.07
N GLY A 27 -24.13 1.02 14.62
CA GLY A 27 -24.14 0.58 13.23
C GLY A 27 -23.11 1.24 12.33
N THR A 28 -22.42 2.30 12.78
CA THR A 28 -21.30 2.86 12.04
C THR A 28 -20.15 1.84 11.96
N ARG A 29 -19.76 1.46 10.75
CA ARG A 29 -18.56 0.63 10.53
C ARG A 29 -17.32 1.51 10.69
N PRO A 30 -16.45 1.26 11.69
CA PRO A 30 -15.28 2.08 11.89
C PRO A 30 -14.29 1.86 10.73
N THR A 31 -14.11 2.88 9.89
CA THR A 31 -13.04 2.92 8.90
C THR A 31 -11.75 3.46 9.54
N ALA A 32 -10.60 3.31 8.85
CA ALA A 32 -9.33 3.92 9.28
C ALA A 32 -9.47 5.44 9.48
N ILE A 33 -10.23 6.12 8.61
CA ILE A 33 -10.52 7.56 8.74
C ILE A 33 -11.35 7.87 10.00
N VAL A 34 -12.38 7.07 10.29
CA VAL A 34 -13.20 7.24 11.50
C VAL A 34 -12.34 7.06 12.75
N ARG A 35 -11.46 6.06 12.78
CA ARG A 35 -10.52 5.82 13.89
C ARG A 35 -9.51 6.95 14.05
N ALA A 36 -8.95 7.46 12.95
CA ALA A 36 -8.05 8.60 12.96
C ALA A 36 -8.72 9.85 13.55
N LYS A 37 -9.93 10.20 13.08
CA LYS A 37 -10.72 11.30 13.62
C LYS A 37 -11.05 11.12 15.10
N ALA A 38 -11.40 9.90 15.50
CA ALA A 38 -11.69 9.58 16.90
C ALA A 38 -10.45 9.73 17.80
N ALA A 39 -9.26 9.31 17.33
CA ALA A 39 -8.01 9.49 18.06
C ALA A 39 -7.65 10.98 18.20
N TRP A 40 -7.86 11.77 17.16
CA TRP A 40 -7.65 13.20 17.20
C TRP A 40 -8.59 13.91 18.20
N LEU A 41 -9.87 13.57 18.19
CA LEU A 41 -10.83 14.08 19.20
C LEU A 41 -10.41 13.67 20.61
N ARG A 42 -9.98 12.41 20.81
CA ARG A 42 -9.47 11.91 22.09
C ARG A 42 -8.23 12.65 22.55
N SER A 43 -7.37 13.13 21.63
CA SER A 43 -6.22 13.97 21.94
C SER A 43 -6.59 15.42 22.28
N ARG A 44 -7.87 15.73 22.48
CA ARG A 44 -8.39 17.09 22.67
C ARG A 44 -8.06 18.02 21.48
N ARG A 45 -8.01 17.46 20.27
CA ARG A 45 -7.68 18.17 19.03
C ARG A 45 -6.25 18.74 18.97
N GLN A 46 -5.34 18.32 19.86
CA GLN A 46 -3.98 18.85 19.97
C GLN A 46 -2.95 18.00 19.24
N GLY A 47 -3.17 16.69 19.12
CA GLY A 47 -2.25 15.79 18.46
C GLY A 47 -2.19 15.96 16.95
N VAL A 48 -1.09 15.48 16.36
CA VAL A 48 -0.87 15.40 14.92
C VAL A 48 -1.05 13.96 14.48
N LEU A 49 -1.99 13.69 13.59
CA LEU A 49 -2.19 12.34 13.04
C LEU A 49 -0.99 11.96 12.17
N ALA A 50 -0.53 10.71 12.27
CA ALA A 50 0.68 10.22 11.62
C ALA A 50 0.50 8.80 11.07
N GLY A 51 1.50 8.26 10.38
CA GLY A 51 1.52 6.89 9.88
C GLY A 51 0.25 6.50 9.13
N PHE A 52 -0.32 5.34 9.43
CA PHE A 52 -1.56 4.88 8.77
C PHE A 52 -2.75 5.80 8.96
N SER A 53 -2.83 6.55 10.07
CA SER A 53 -3.90 7.52 10.27
C SER A 53 -3.79 8.72 9.32
N ALA A 54 -2.59 9.24 9.12
CA ALA A 54 -2.34 10.30 8.14
C ALA A 54 -2.53 9.78 6.71
N ALA A 55 -1.99 8.61 6.40
CA ALA A 55 -2.14 7.97 5.09
C ALA A 55 -3.63 7.81 4.70
N ALA A 56 -4.47 7.33 5.63
CA ALA A 56 -5.91 7.20 5.39
C ALA A 56 -6.57 8.55 5.03
N LEU A 57 -6.16 9.63 5.70
CA LEU A 57 -6.68 10.98 5.45
C LEU A 57 -6.15 11.58 4.16
N HIS A 58 -4.96 11.17 3.72
CA HIS A 58 -4.41 11.51 2.39
C HIS A 58 -5.06 10.72 1.24
N GLY A 59 -6.05 9.88 1.53
CA GLY A 59 -6.77 9.12 0.52
C GLY A 59 -6.13 7.78 0.13
N THR A 60 -5.15 7.30 0.91
CA THR A 60 -4.53 5.99 0.67
C THR A 60 -5.56 4.88 0.79
N ARG A 61 -5.62 4.01 -0.23
CA ARG A 61 -6.50 2.84 -0.26
C ARG A 61 -5.90 1.68 0.55
N TYR A 62 -6.70 0.66 0.82
CA TYR A 62 -6.27 -0.62 1.43
C TYR A 62 -5.70 -0.52 2.86
N ILE A 63 -6.03 0.51 3.62
CA ILE A 63 -5.65 0.58 5.03
C ILE A 63 -6.64 -0.23 5.85
N ASP A 64 -6.12 -1.22 6.58
CA ASP A 64 -6.94 -2.02 7.48
C ASP A 64 -7.52 -1.16 8.61
N ALA A 65 -8.84 -1.19 8.72
CA ALA A 65 -9.58 -0.47 9.76
C ALA A 65 -9.31 -1.04 11.18
N ALA A 66 -8.75 -2.23 11.31
CA ALA A 66 -8.39 -2.83 12.59
C ALA A 66 -7.08 -2.25 13.16
N LEU A 67 -6.23 -1.64 12.34
CA LEU A 67 -4.99 -1.03 12.79
C LEU A 67 -5.25 0.07 13.82
N PRO A 68 -4.39 0.19 14.85
CA PRO A 68 -4.48 1.29 15.79
C PRO A 68 -4.22 2.63 15.09
N ALA A 69 -4.91 3.67 15.56
CA ALA A 69 -4.65 5.01 15.10
C ALA A 69 -3.29 5.51 15.60
N ASN A 70 -2.52 6.18 14.74
CA ASN A 70 -1.23 6.74 15.05
C ASN A 70 -1.35 8.27 15.23
N ILE A 71 -0.79 8.79 16.32
CA ILE A 71 -0.83 10.21 16.65
C ILE A 71 0.48 10.65 17.33
N ILE A 72 0.92 11.86 17.07
CA ILE A 72 2.11 12.49 17.64
C ILE A 72 1.68 13.62 18.57
N GLY A 73 2.42 13.81 19.69
CA GLY A 73 2.23 14.96 20.56
C GLY A 73 0.85 15.01 21.24
N SER A 74 0.29 13.86 21.58
CA SER A 74 -1.00 13.80 22.27
C SER A 74 -0.82 14.04 23.78
N PRO A 75 -1.64 14.90 24.41
CA PRO A 75 -1.66 15.05 25.86
C PRO A 75 -2.25 13.81 26.55
N CYS A 76 -2.84 12.91 25.80
CA CYS A 76 -3.42 11.67 26.31
C CYS A 76 -2.46 10.51 26.08
N ARG A 77 -2.29 9.69 27.14
CA ARG A 77 -1.51 8.46 27.06
C ARG A 77 -2.06 7.50 26.00
N ALA A 78 -1.19 6.65 25.48
CA ALA A 78 -1.57 5.54 24.61
C ALA A 78 -2.69 4.71 25.30
N THR A 79 -3.67 4.31 24.53
CA THR A 79 -4.80 3.47 24.97
C THR A 79 -5.07 2.42 23.90
N ARG A 80 -5.85 1.40 24.23
CA ARG A 80 -6.23 0.39 23.23
C ARG A 80 -6.77 1.05 21.96
N GLY A 81 -6.15 0.74 20.82
CA GLY A 81 -6.50 1.29 19.50
C GLY A 81 -5.91 2.66 19.18
N ILE A 82 -5.05 3.23 20.04
CA ILE A 82 -4.27 4.44 19.74
C ILE A 82 -2.82 4.21 20.15
N VAL A 83 -1.92 4.44 19.20
CA VAL A 83 -0.46 4.48 19.44
C VAL A 83 -0.02 5.93 19.40
N VAL A 84 0.59 6.39 20.47
CA VAL A 84 1.17 7.74 20.57
C VAL A 84 2.65 7.65 20.27
N TRP A 85 3.12 8.44 19.34
CA TRP A 85 4.53 8.54 18.98
C TRP A 85 5.17 9.75 19.66
N GLU A 86 6.36 9.55 20.17
CA GLU A 86 7.20 10.60 20.77
C GLU A 86 8.13 11.21 19.70
N ASP A 87 7.55 11.70 18.63
CA ASP A 87 8.27 12.41 17.57
C ASP A 87 7.97 13.91 17.66
N CYS A 88 8.89 14.72 17.13
CA CYS A 88 8.73 16.16 17.00
C CYS A 88 8.88 16.52 15.53
N PRO A 89 7.81 16.47 14.73
CA PRO A 89 7.88 16.88 13.32
C PRO A 89 8.08 18.38 13.22
N ASP A 90 8.86 18.80 12.22
CA ASP A 90 9.04 20.22 11.90
C ASP A 90 7.71 20.85 11.44
N ALA A 91 7.61 22.17 11.51
CA ALA A 91 6.37 22.87 11.16
C ALA A 91 5.93 22.62 9.70
N ASP A 92 6.88 22.50 8.79
CA ASP A 92 6.67 22.22 7.37
C ASP A 92 6.36 20.74 7.08
N GLU A 93 6.53 19.86 8.06
CA GLU A 93 6.15 18.45 7.98
C GLU A 93 4.70 18.20 8.47
N ILE A 94 4.00 19.26 8.87
CA ILE A 94 2.61 19.22 9.32
C ILE A 94 1.72 19.94 8.34
N CYS A 95 0.64 19.30 7.91
CA CYS A 95 -0.40 19.92 7.10
C CYS A 95 -1.77 19.82 7.78
N ARG A 96 -2.79 20.36 7.13
CA ARG A 96 -4.18 20.34 7.60
C ARG A 96 -5.12 19.82 6.53
N ILE A 97 -6.09 19.02 6.96
CA ILE A 97 -7.29 18.65 6.18
C ILE A 97 -8.50 19.05 7.03
N GLY A 98 -9.12 20.18 6.68
CA GLY A 98 -10.09 20.85 7.54
C GLY A 98 -9.45 21.24 8.88
N GLU A 99 -10.06 20.79 9.99
CA GLU A 99 -9.52 21.03 11.34
C GLU A 99 -8.39 20.07 11.75
N LEU A 100 -8.25 18.94 11.05
CA LEU A 100 -7.32 17.88 11.41
C LEU A 100 -5.88 18.30 11.10
N ARG A 101 -5.00 18.14 12.08
CA ARG A 101 -3.54 18.25 11.90
C ARG A 101 -2.98 16.86 11.63
N LEU A 102 -2.16 16.74 10.61
CA LEU A 102 -1.55 15.47 10.23
C LEU A 102 -0.17 15.70 9.60
N THR A 103 0.65 14.66 9.57
CA THR A 103 1.94 14.73 8.86
C THR A 103 1.70 14.88 7.36
N THR A 104 2.58 15.64 6.67
CA THR A 104 2.57 15.74 5.21
C THR A 104 2.71 14.36 4.56
N PRO A 105 2.33 14.19 3.28
CA PRO A 105 2.50 12.92 2.59
C PRO A 105 3.95 12.40 2.61
N THR A 106 4.95 13.27 2.40
CA THR A 106 6.37 12.91 2.44
C THR A 106 6.79 12.44 3.83
N ARG A 107 6.43 13.18 4.88
CA ARG A 107 6.73 12.78 6.25
C ARG A 107 6.00 11.49 6.62
N THR A 108 4.75 11.31 6.21
CA THR A 108 3.99 10.08 6.42
C THR A 108 4.68 8.88 5.79
N ALA A 109 5.19 9.01 4.56
CA ALA A 109 5.95 7.96 3.88
C ALA A 109 7.22 7.57 4.65
N VAL A 110 8.00 8.56 5.10
CA VAL A 110 9.21 8.32 5.92
C VAL A 110 8.87 7.62 7.22
N ASP A 111 7.80 8.04 7.90
CA ASP A 111 7.36 7.43 9.15
C ASP A 111 6.90 5.97 8.96
N LEU A 112 6.19 5.67 7.89
CA LEU A 112 5.81 4.30 7.52
C LEU A 112 7.05 3.44 7.26
N ALA A 113 7.99 3.94 6.46
CA ALA A 113 9.24 3.24 6.14
C ALA A 113 10.10 2.93 7.36
N ARG A 114 10.14 3.83 8.36
CA ARG A 114 10.96 3.69 9.56
C ARG A 114 10.38 2.71 10.60
N ARG A 115 9.06 2.58 10.64
CA ARG A 115 8.36 2.00 11.79
C ARG A 115 7.72 0.66 11.52
N TYR A 116 7.49 0.31 10.27
CA TYR A 116 6.80 -0.91 9.90
C TYR A 116 7.74 -1.88 9.16
N PRO A 117 7.44 -3.19 9.17
CA PRO A 117 8.16 -4.16 8.35
C PRO A 117 8.19 -3.73 6.87
N GLU A 118 9.26 -4.06 6.17
CA GLU A 118 9.53 -3.57 4.81
C GLU A 118 8.34 -3.77 3.85
N ASP A 119 7.75 -4.98 3.82
CA ASP A 119 6.64 -5.28 2.91
C ASP A 119 5.40 -4.44 3.20
N VAL A 120 5.08 -4.27 4.49
CA VAL A 120 3.96 -3.45 4.94
C VAL A 120 4.22 -1.98 4.62
N ALA A 121 5.45 -1.52 4.86
CA ALA A 121 5.85 -0.15 4.60
C ALA A 121 5.80 0.17 3.10
N VAL A 122 6.42 -0.66 2.25
CA VAL A 122 6.45 -0.45 0.80
C VAL A 122 5.04 -0.43 0.22
N ALA A 123 4.19 -1.41 0.56
CA ALA A 123 2.81 -1.44 0.06
C ALA A 123 1.98 -0.21 0.49
N ALA A 124 2.17 0.25 1.73
CA ALA A 124 1.49 1.44 2.22
C ALA A 124 2.00 2.73 1.54
N ILE A 125 3.30 2.80 1.28
CA ILE A 125 3.92 3.97 0.63
C ILE A 125 3.58 4.00 -0.86
N ASP A 126 3.57 2.86 -1.56
CA ASP A 126 3.10 2.76 -2.95
C ASP A 126 1.69 3.35 -3.08
N ALA A 127 0.77 2.88 -2.23
CA ALA A 127 -0.61 3.37 -2.22
C ALA A 127 -0.72 4.86 -1.82
N LEU A 128 0.11 5.34 -0.89
CA LEU A 128 0.17 6.75 -0.50
C LEU A 128 0.72 7.61 -1.64
N ALA A 129 1.83 7.19 -2.24
CA ALA A 129 2.47 7.91 -3.34
C ALA A 129 1.53 8.02 -4.55
N ARG A 130 0.82 6.94 -4.89
CA ARG A 130 -0.22 6.96 -5.92
C ARG A 130 -1.34 7.95 -5.60
N ALA A 131 -1.86 7.95 -4.36
CA ALA A 131 -2.96 8.83 -3.94
C ALA A 131 -2.57 10.32 -3.93
N THR A 132 -1.32 10.63 -3.61
CA THR A 132 -0.83 11.99 -3.42
C THR A 132 0.09 12.48 -4.53
N ARG A 133 0.37 11.62 -5.52
CA ARG A 133 1.32 11.87 -6.62
C ARG A 133 2.74 12.18 -6.15
N LEU A 134 3.14 11.60 -5.01
CA LEU A 134 4.53 11.68 -4.56
C LEU A 134 5.45 10.88 -5.47
N THR A 135 6.62 11.44 -5.72
CA THR A 135 7.72 10.71 -6.35
C THR A 135 8.62 10.06 -5.30
N VAL A 136 9.38 9.05 -5.70
CA VAL A 136 10.39 8.43 -4.83
C VAL A 136 11.42 9.46 -4.39
N ALA A 137 11.82 10.39 -5.28
CA ALA A 137 12.77 11.46 -5.00
C ALA A 137 12.28 12.41 -3.88
N ASP A 138 10.98 12.73 -3.84
CA ASP A 138 10.42 13.56 -2.77
C ASP A 138 10.55 12.86 -1.41
N ILE A 139 10.33 11.54 -1.38
CA ILE A 139 10.40 10.74 -0.15
C ILE A 139 11.86 10.59 0.30
N GLU A 140 12.78 10.35 -0.63
CA GLU A 140 14.22 10.28 -0.37
C GLU A 140 14.75 11.61 0.19
N PHE A 141 14.36 12.73 -0.42
CA PHE A 141 14.73 14.06 0.06
C PHE A 141 14.23 14.28 1.50
N ALA A 142 12.98 13.95 1.78
CA ALA A 142 12.44 14.04 3.14
C ALA A 142 13.20 13.13 4.13
N ALA A 143 13.59 11.92 3.72
CA ALA A 143 14.37 11.00 4.57
C ALA A 143 15.80 11.50 4.85
N GLN A 144 16.40 12.31 3.96
CA GLN A 144 17.72 12.90 4.17
C GLN A 144 17.73 13.95 5.28
N ARG A 145 16.61 14.61 5.54
CA ARG A 145 16.48 15.64 6.59
C ARG A 145 16.63 15.05 8.00
N HIS A 146 16.52 13.74 8.17
CA HIS A 146 16.51 13.07 9.47
C HIS A 146 17.59 11.99 9.60
N PRO A 147 18.88 12.30 9.42
CA PRO A 147 19.94 11.28 9.30
C PRO A 147 20.13 10.43 10.56
N GLY A 148 19.79 10.96 11.73
CA GLY A 148 19.95 10.27 13.03
C GLY A 148 18.68 9.61 13.56
N GLN A 149 17.57 9.68 12.86
CA GLN A 149 16.31 9.11 13.38
C GLN A 149 16.35 7.59 13.44
N ARG A 150 15.75 7.05 14.50
CA ARG A 150 15.60 5.59 14.66
C ARG A 150 14.85 5.00 13.48
N GLY A 151 15.41 3.94 12.87
CA GLY A 151 14.83 3.24 11.73
C GLY A 151 15.14 3.86 10.35
N ILE A 152 15.91 4.97 10.27
CA ILE A 152 16.19 5.64 9.00
C ILE A 152 16.97 4.77 8.01
N ARG A 153 17.84 3.85 8.49
CA ARG A 153 18.55 2.91 7.61
C ARG A 153 17.59 1.93 6.94
N GLN A 154 16.62 1.42 7.69
CA GLN A 154 15.54 0.59 7.14
C GLN A 154 14.67 1.41 6.19
N ALA A 155 14.31 2.64 6.56
CA ALA A 155 13.50 3.51 5.72
C ALA A 155 14.11 3.69 4.33
N ARG A 156 15.41 3.96 4.25
CA ARG A 156 16.10 4.11 2.95
C ARG A 156 16.01 2.86 2.08
N LYS A 157 16.12 1.67 2.69
CA LYS A 157 15.94 0.39 1.97
C LYS A 157 14.51 0.25 1.45
N SER A 158 13.51 0.49 2.30
CA SER A 158 12.10 0.41 1.91
C SER A 158 11.75 1.44 0.84
N ILE A 159 12.25 2.68 0.95
CA ILE A 159 11.98 3.77 -0.02
C ILE A 159 12.54 3.42 -1.40
N ALA A 160 13.73 2.81 -1.47
CA ALA A 160 14.31 2.36 -2.73
C ALA A 160 13.49 1.28 -3.46
N LEU A 161 12.56 0.62 -2.76
CA LEU A 161 11.66 -0.38 -3.29
C LEU A 161 10.26 0.18 -3.65
N VAL A 162 10.02 1.47 -3.41
CA VAL A 162 8.71 2.10 -3.67
C VAL A 162 8.46 2.24 -5.17
N ASP A 163 7.23 1.94 -5.57
CA ASP A 163 6.74 2.16 -6.92
C ASP A 163 5.33 2.78 -6.89
N PRO A 164 5.22 4.08 -7.19
CA PRO A 164 3.94 4.78 -7.19
C PRO A 164 2.92 4.30 -8.23
N LYS A 165 3.36 3.45 -9.18
CA LYS A 165 2.48 2.88 -10.19
C LYS A 165 1.69 1.68 -9.69
N ALA A 166 2.12 1.01 -8.61
CA ALA A 166 1.41 -0.14 -8.06
C ALA A 166 -0.05 0.22 -7.68
N GLU A 167 -1.00 -0.57 -8.13
CA GLU A 167 -2.43 -0.29 -7.93
C GLU A 167 -3.01 -0.99 -6.69
N SER A 168 -2.33 -2.03 -6.21
CA SER A 168 -2.76 -2.82 -5.06
C SER A 168 -1.59 -3.34 -4.22
N PRO A 169 -1.82 -3.64 -2.92
CA PRO A 169 -0.80 -4.30 -2.09
C PRO A 169 -0.37 -5.67 -2.62
N ARG A 170 -1.20 -6.32 -3.41
CA ARG A 170 -0.90 -7.62 -4.03
C ARG A 170 0.11 -7.49 -5.15
N GLU A 171 -0.03 -6.46 -5.97
CA GLU A 171 0.98 -6.13 -6.99
C GLU A 171 2.30 -5.79 -6.31
N THR A 172 2.30 -4.95 -5.26
CA THR A 172 3.52 -4.66 -4.49
C THR A 172 4.18 -5.94 -3.99
N ALA A 173 3.42 -6.86 -3.39
CA ALA A 173 3.95 -8.12 -2.88
C ALA A 173 4.54 -8.99 -4.00
N LEU A 174 3.88 -9.08 -5.16
CA LEU A 174 4.37 -9.80 -6.34
C LEU A 174 5.67 -9.19 -6.88
N ARG A 175 5.73 -7.87 -7.00
CA ARG A 175 6.92 -7.14 -7.43
C ARG A 175 8.10 -7.39 -6.49
N LEU A 176 7.89 -7.28 -5.17
CA LEU A 176 8.92 -7.55 -4.18
C LEU A 176 9.41 -9.00 -4.23
N LEU A 177 8.52 -9.97 -4.43
CA LEU A 177 8.89 -11.36 -4.62
C LEU A 177 9.82 -11.52 -5.83
N ILE A 178 9.46 -10.95 -6.97
CA ILE A 178 10.21 -11.01 -8.22
C ILE A 178 11.62 -10.41 -8.04
N VAL A 179 11.71 -9.20 -7.49
CA VAL A 179 12.97 -8.48 -7.31
C VAL A 179 13.88 -9.20 -6.31
N ARG A 180 13.34 -9.70 -5.20
CA ARG A 180 14.10 -10.46 -4.19
C ARG A 180 14.61 -11.80 -4.71
N ALA A 181 13.91 -12.40 -5.66
CA ALA A 181 14.38 -13.60 -6.33
C ALA A 181 15.57 -13.34 -7.27
N GLY A 182 15.92 -12.08 -7.53
CA GLY A 182 17.06 -11.69 -8.37
C GLY A 182 16.69 -11.38 -9.83
N PHE A 183 15.40 -11.36 -10.18
CA PHE A 183 15.00 -10.84 -11.49
C PHE A 183 15.21 -9.33 -11.55
N PRO A 184 15.61 -8.77 -12.71
CA PRO A 184 15.57 -7.33 -12.92
C PRO A 184 14.20 -6.76 -12.61
N GLN A 185 14.18 -5.54 -12.05
CA GLN A 185 12.92 -4.87 -11.75
C GLN A 185 12.04 -4.76 -13.01
N PRO A 186 10.82 -5.28 -12.98
CA PRO A 186 9.90 -5.16 -14.10
C PRO A 186 9.36 -3.75 -14.21
N GLU A 187 8.94 -3.36 -15.39
CA GLU A 187 8.18 -2.15 -15.64
C GLU A 187 6.75 -2.35 -15.13
N SER A 188 6.30 -1.50 -14.20
CA SER A 188 4.94 -1.57 -13.64
C SER A 188 3.95 -0.82 -14.52
N GLN A 189 2.72 -1.34 -14.62
CA GLN A 189 1.61 -0.76 -15.39
C GLN A 189 2.03 -0.45 -16.83
N HIS A 190 2.58 -1.49 -17.48
CA HIS A 190 3.15 -1.36 -18.82
C HIS A 190 2.07 -1.45 -19.89
N PRO A 191 1.93 -0.45 -20.78
CA PRO A 191 1.00 -0.51 -21.91
C PRO A 191 1.52 -1.46 -22.99
N VAL A 192 0.70 -2.41 -23.40
CA VAL A 192 0.95 -3.30 -24.55
C VAL A 192 0.15 -2.80 -25.73
N CYS A 193 0.83 -2.52 -26.84
CA CYS A 193 0.22 -2.06 -28.08
C CYS A 193 0.44 -3.08 -29.20
N ASN A 194 -0.47 -3.08 -30.17
CA ASN A 194 -0.31 -3.86 -31.39
C ASN A 194 0.67 -3.19 -32.38
N GLU A 195 0.87 -3.79 -33.55
CA GLU A 195 1.77 -3.31 -34.59
C GLU A 195 1.42 -1.92 -35.15
N TYR A 196 0.17 -1.49 -35.00
CA TYR A 196 -0.33 -0.17 -35.39
C TYR A 196 -0.23 0.87 -34.26
N GLY A 197 0.32 0.52 -33.09
CA GLY A 197 0.40 1.39 -31.92
C GLY A 197 -0.91 1.52 -31.15
N VAL A 198 -1.93 0.72 -31.45
CA VAL A 198 -3.20 0.71 -30.73
C VAL A 198 -3.05 -0.07 -29.43
N LEU A 199 -3.52 0.51 -28.35
CA LEU A 199 -3.45 -0.09 -27.01
C LEU A 199 -4.33 -1.36 -26.95
N ILE A 200 -3.70 -2.52 -26.72
CA ILE A 200 -4.37 -3.78 -26.40
C ILE A 200 -4.78 -3.80 -24.94
N GLY A 201 -3.89 -3.38 -24.05
CA GLY A 201 -4.15 -3.32 -22.62
C GLY A 201 -2.93 -2.89 -21.81
N ILE A 202 -3.14 -2.77 -20.49
CA ILE A 202 -2.07 -2.48 -19.54
C ILE A 202 -1.87 -3.73 -18.69
N VAL A 203 -0.61 -4.16 -18.53
CA VAL A 203 -0.25 -5.31 -17.69
C VAL A 203 0.43 -4.82 -16.41
N ASP A 204 0.22 -5.53 -15.29
CA ASP A 204 0.76 -5.11 -13.99
C ASP A 204 2.27 -4.99 -14.03
N PHE A 205 2.97 -5.96 -14.64
CA PHE A 205 4.42 -5.98 -14.78
C PHE A 205 4.85 -6.50 -16.14
N ALA A 206 5.91 -5.91 -16.68
CA ALA A 206 6.49 -6.37 -17.94
C ALA A 206 8.03 -6.27 -17.95
N TRP A 207 8.63 -7.15 -18.74
CA TRP A 207 9.95 -6.97 -19.31
C TRP A 207 9.76 -6.82 -20.82
N ALA A 208 9.55 -5.58 -21.25
CA ALA A 208 9.13 -5.25 -22.60
C ALA A 208 10.07 -5.80 -23.67
N LYS A 209 11.39 -5.74 -23.46
CA LYS A 209 12.41 -6.28 -24.38
C LYS A 209 12.29 -7.79 -24.59
N LEU A 210 11.81 -8.51 -23.60
CA LEU A 210 11.61 -9.96 -23.65
C LEU A 210 10.16 -10.32 -24.02
N LYS A 211 9.27 -9.35 -24.11
CA LYS A 211 7.84 -9.56 -24.26
C LYS A 211 7.29 -10.56 -23.23
N ILE A 212 7.66 -10.38 -21.97
CA ILE A 212 7.13 -11.14 -20.84
C ILE A 212 6.26 -10.21 -20.01
N ALA A 213 5.02 -10.58 -19.79
CA ALA A 213 4.05 -9.89 -18.94
C ALA A 213 3.66 -10.77 -17.75
N VAL A 214 3.45 -10.14 -16.60
CA VAL A 214 2.93 -10.80 -15.39
C VAL A 214 1.74 -9.99 -14.90
N GLU A 215 0.60 -10.64 -14.70
CA GLU A 215 -0.64 -10.02 -14.23
C GLU A 215 -1.11 -10.70 -12.94
N TYR A 216 -1.49 -9.90 -11.95
CA TYR A 216 -2.12 -10.41 -10.73
C TYR A 216 -3.64 -10.40 -10.88
N GLU A 217 -4.24 -11.58 -10.82
CA GLU A 217 -5.69 -11.73 -10.84
C GLU A 217 -6.26 -11.65 -9.42
N GLY A 218 -6.95 -10.56 -9.15
CA GLY A 218 -7.82 -10.44 -7.98
C GLY A 218 -9.02 -11.40 -8.06
N ARG A 219 -9.73 -11.57 -6.93
CA ARG A 219 -11.05 -12.22 -6.94
C ARG A 219 -12.08 -11.25 -7.51
N HIS A 220 -12.33 -11.31 -8.78
CA HIS A 220 -13.47 -10.64 -9.37
C HIS A 220 -14.62 -11.63 -9.52
N HIS A 221 -15.82 -11.25 -9.10
CA HIS A 221 -17.05 -11.89 -9.57
C HIS A 221 -17.19 -11.42 -11.02
N SER A 222 -16.79 -12.28 -11.94
CA SER A 222 -16.62 -11.89 -13.33
C SER A 222 -17.96 -11.86 -14.01
N ASP A 223 -18.34 -10.67 -14.49
CA ASP A 223 -19.33 -10.54 -15.54
C ASP A 223 -18.85 -11.36 -16.75
N PRO A 224 -19.70 -12.26 -17.33
CA PRO A 224 -19.33 -13.06 -18.49
C PRO A 224 -18.80 -12.24 -19.68
N GLU A 225 -19.28 -11.02 -19.85
CA GLU A 225 -18.81 -10.12 -20.90
C GLU A 225 -17.39 -9.60 -20.62
N GLN A 226 -17.08 -9.31 -19.37
CA GLN A 226 -15.73 -8.91 -18.96
C GLN A 226 -14.73 -10.07 -19.16
N VAL A 227 -15.13 -11.30 -18.83
CA VAL A 227 -14.29 -12.49 -19.06
C VAL A 227 -13.97 -12.67 -20.54
N ARG A 228 -14.95 -12.48 -21.43
CA ARG A 228 -14.71 -12.54 -22.88
C ARG A 228 -13.73 -11.48 -23.35
N LYS A 229 -13.86 -10.24 -22.88
CA LYS A 229 -12.94 -9.15 -23.21
C LYS A 229 -11.52 -9.44 -22.72
N ASP A 230 -11.37 -10.00 -21.53
CA ASP A 230 -10.08 -10.36 -20.96
C ASP A 230 -9.41 -11.50 -21.76
N ILE A 231 -10.18 -12.49 -22.19
CA ILE A 231 -9.68 -13.57 -23.06
C ILE A 231 -9.18 -13.00 -24.40
N ALA A 232 -10.00 -12.22 -25.09
CA ALA A 232 -9.64 -11.64 -26.39
C ALA A 232 -8.39 -10.74 -26.28
N ARG A 233 -8.29 -9.94 -25.20
CA ARG A 233 -7.12 -9.12 -24.90
C ARG A 233 -5.84 -9.96 -24.76
N ILE A 234 -5.92 -11.08 -24.03
CA ILE A 234 -4.77 -11.96 -23.82
C ILE A 234 -4.38 -12.66 -25.11
N GLU A 235 -5.36 -13.13 -25.91
CA GLU A 235 -5.12 -13.74 -27.23
C GLU A 235 -4.38 -12.77 -28.15
N GLU A 236 -4.82 -11.52 -28.24
CA GLU A 236 -4.15 -10.48 -29.02
C GLU A 236 -2.71 -10.22 -28.54
N MET A 237 -2.48 -10.17 -27.22
CA MET A 237 -1.12 -10.05 -26.68
C MET A 237 -0.23 -11.23 -27.09
N ILE A 238 -0.76 -12.46 -27.05
CA ILE A 238 -0.04 -13.67 -27.46
C ILE A 238 0.29 -13.63 -28.94
N GLU A 239 -0.62 -13.19 -29.80
CA GLU A 239 -0.39 -12.98 -31.25
C GLU A 239 0.74 -11.96 -31.48
N MET A 240 0.81 -10.91 -30.64
CA MET A 240 1.93 -9.95 -30.65
C MET A 240 3.24 -10.54 -30.07
N GLY A 241 3.24 -11.80 -29.72
CA GLY A 241 4.40 -12.55 -29.23
C GLY A 241 4.70 -12.34 -27.75
N TRP A 242 3.76 -11.85 -26.94
CA TRP A 242 3.92 -11.75 -25.50
C TRP A 242 3.71 -13.10 -24.80
N LEU A 243 4.51 -13.36 -23.75
CA LEU A 243 4.26 -14.44 -22.80
C LEU A 243 3.54 -13.84 -21.59
N VAL A 244 2.27 -14.16 -21.42
CA VAL A 244 1.45 -13.62 -20.33
C VAL A 244 1.38 -14.64 -19.19
N ILE A 245 1.90 -14.28 -18.02
CA ILE A 245 1.90 -15.10 -16.80
C ILE A 245 0.85 -14.53 -15.85
N ARG A 246 -0.23 -15.28 -15.65
CA ARG A 246 -1.30 -14.89 -14.73
C ARG A 246 -1.02 -15.47 -13.33
N VAL A 247 -1.12 -14.65 -12.31
CA VAL A 247 -0.83 -14.99 -10.91
C VAL A 247 -2.06 -14.70 -10.06
N THR A 248 -2.45 -15.66 -9.25
CA THR A 248 -3.59 -15.54 -8.33
C THR A 248 -3.15 -15.61 -6.87
N SER A 249 -4.03 -15.26 -5.94
CA SER A 249 -3.78 -15.43 -4.50
C SER A 249 -3.62 -16.88 -4.05
N ARG A 250 -3.86 -17.86 -4.92
CA ARG A 250 -3.71 -19.28 -4.64
C ARG A 250 -2.39 -19.86 -5.12
N ASP A 251 -1.67 -19.13 -5.96
CA ASP A 251 -0.39 -19.59 -6.48
C ASP A 251 0.71 -19.49 -5.41
N PRO A 252 1.41 -20.60 -5.09
CA PRO A 252 2.57 -20.54 -4.22
C PRO A 252 3.71 -19.71 -4.86
N ALA A 253 4.44 -18.93 -4.06
CA ALA A 253 5.53 -18.09 -4.51
C ALA A 253 6.55 -18.82 -5.39
N GLY A 254 6.98 -20.01 -4.99
CA GLY A 254 7.93 -20.81 -5.79
C GLY A 254 7.37 -21.28 -7.14
N VAL A 255 6.04 -21.45 -7.28
CA VAL A 255 5.41 -21.76 -8.58
C VAL A 255 5.47 -20.54 -9.49
N VAL A 256 5.14 -19.36 -8.95
CA VAL A 256 5.20 -18.10 -9.70
C VAL A 256 6.61 -17.85 -10.23
N LEU A 257 7.62 -17.95 -9.36
CA LEU A 257 9.02 -17.74 -9.74
C LEU A 257 9.49 -18.75 -10.80
N ARG A 258 9.10 -20.02 -10.71
CA ARG A 258 9.44 -21.02 -11.74
C ARG A 258 8.80 -20.71 -13.09
N ARG A 259 7.54 -20.22 -13.13
CA ARG A 259 6.89 -19.79 -14.38
C ARG A 259 7.63 -18.62 -15.01
N ILE A 260 8.04 -17.64 -14.21
CA ILE A 260 8.82 -16.50 -14.67
C ILE A 260 10.19 -16.95 -15.19
N ALA A 261 10.90 -17.79 -14.45
CA ALA A 261 12.21 -18.30 -14.86
C ALA A 261 12.12 -19.10 -16.19
N HIS A 262 11.07 -19.90 -16.36
CA HIS A 262 10.84 -20.63 -17.61
C HIS A 262 10.60 -19.67 -18.80
N ALA A 263 9.80 -18.63 -18.59
CA ALA A 263 9.57 -17.60 -19.61
C ALA A 263 10.87 -16.87 -19.98
N TRP A 264 11.70 -16.54 -19.00
CA TRP A 264 13.01 -15.94 -19.23
C TRP A 264 13.94 -16.85 -20.07
N ALA A 265 14.05 -18.12 -19.68
CA ALA A 265 14.86 -19.11 -20.40
C ALA A 265 14.38 -19.28 -21.85
N SER A 266 13.07 -19.31 -22.10
CA SER A 266 12.51 -19.42 -23.44
C SER A 266 12.81 -18.21 -24.33
N ARG A 267 13.17 -17.07 -23.73
CA ARG A 267 13.61 -15.85 -24.46
C ARG A 267 15.13 -15.75 -24.60
N GLY A 268 15.87 -16.81 -24.25
CA GLY A 268 17.35 -16.81 -24.34
C GLY A 268 18.05 -15.93 -23.31
N ALA A 269 17.34 -15.43 -22.32
CA ALA A 269 17.89 -14.61 -21.24
C ALA A 269 18.44 -15.51 -20.13
N ILE A 270 19.65 -16.05 -20.31
CA ILE A 270 20.24 -17.10 -19.45
C ILE A 270 20.98 -16.53 -18.22
N ASP A 271 21.34 -15.24 -18.20
CA ASP A 271 22.23 -14.63 -17.21
C ASP A 271 21.56 -14.08 -15.95
N VAL A 272 20.43 -14.65 -15.53
CA VAL A 272 19.83 -14.24 -14.25
C VAL A 272 20.13 -15.28 -13.20
N ASN A 273 20.98 -14.91 -12.23
CA ASN A 273 21.26 -15.74 -11.06
C ASN A 273 20.07 -15.68 -10.10
N VAL A 274 19.00 -16.40 -10.46
CA VAL A 274 17.71 -16.38 -9.74
C VAL A 274 17.74 -17.36 -8.59
N ASN A 275 17.47 -16.88 -7.39
CA ASN A 275 17.25 -17.73 -6.23
C ASN A 275 15.81 -18.25 -6.21
N LEU A 276 15.59 -19.46 -6.72
CA LEU A 276 14.27 -20.13 -6.70
C LEU A 276 13.96 -20.85 -5.38
N ARG A 277 14.85 -20.76 -4.37
CA ARG A 277 14.67 -21.36 -3.04
C ARG A 277 13.79 -20.45 -2.17
N VAL A 278 12.52 -20.41 -2.47
CA VAL A 278 11.50 -19.83 -1.59
C VAL A 278 10.83 -21.01 -0.86
N ASP A 279 10.61 -20.86 0.43
CA ASP A 279 9.87 -21.85 1.21
C ASP A 279 8.50 -22.06 0.53
N PRO A 280 8.19 -23.29 0.08
CA PRO A 280 6.92 -23.56 -0.60
C PRO A 280 5.69 -23.32 0.28
N THR A 281 5.88 -23.19 1.60
CA THR A 281 4.82 -22.86 2.57
C THR A 281 4.68 -21.36 2.82
N GLU A 282 5.62 -20.55 2.33
CA GLU A 282 5.56 -19.10 2.46
C GLU A 282 4.47 -18.55 1.53
N THR A 283 3.31 -18.32 2.10
CA THR A 283 2.23 -17.68 1.37
C THR A 283 2.57 -16.19 1.24
N MET A 284 2.93 -15.78 0.04
CA MET A 284 3.22 -14.41 -0.41
C MET A 284 2.18 -13.37 0.08
N TRP A 285 1.04 -13.85 0.56
CA TRP A 285 -0.17 -13.06 0.80
C TRP A 285 -0.48 -12.80 2.27
N ARG A 286 0.33 -13.25 3.23
CA ARG A 286 0.02 -13.09 4.68
C ARG A 286 0.12 -11.65 5.19
N SER A 287 0.88 -10.80 4.54
CA SER A 287 1.09 -9.40 4.95
C SER A 287 0.19 -8.38 4.26
N ALA A 288 -0.66 -8.81 3.32
CA ALA A 288 -1.50 -7.94 2.49
C ALA A 288 -3.01 -8.07 2.77
N SER A 289 -3.37 -8.61 3.96
CA SER A 289 -4.76 -8.75 4.44
C SER A 289 -5.15 -7.57 5.29
#